data_51cc156767f09f7f9ab0b97886eb442b
#
_entry.id   51cc156767f09f7f9ab0b97886eb442b
#
_cell.length_a   1.000
_cell.length_b   1.000
_cell.length_c   1.000
_cell.angle_alpha   90.00
_cell.angle_beta   90.00
_cell.angle_gamma   90.00
#
_symmetry.space_group_name_H-M   'P 1'
#
loop_
_entity.id
_entity.type
_entity.pdbx_description
1 polymer ?
#
loop_
_entity_poly.entity_id
_entity_poly.type
_entity_poly.pdbx_seq_one_letter_code
_entity_poly.pdbx_strand_id
1 'polypeptide(L)'
;MMRPVPDGLWCTFPHIHNGRVKMIARSDYARLLPRCLVVVLVAALLSGCATDTKPGVLNFGIDATPDLKNITWPQQESGEVPRYTYAGELTGEENFREPGEKKTGVGAFLQWLAGLFDADAVPVILQRPQSGVADENGRIFVTDTSRQAVFVFDPKEGRLEVWEGAEESRRFVAPAGITLGEAGDVYVADAELGVVARLDRSGKSVGVIGKGELQRPVGLAFDAATRQLYVADTHAHDIKVFDAAGRLLRTLGQHGEKPGEFNFPTYLALARDELYVADTMNARVQVLEAETGQPKRVIGERGLHVGNMVRPKGIAVDNEGNVYVVESYYDHLLVFNHDGEFLMPIGGTGRQAGNFYLPSGVWIDARSRVFVADMFNGRVSLFQFLGGEAE
;
A
#
# COMPACT_ATOMS: atom_id res chain seq x y z
N MET A 1 48.02 21.79 24.28
CA MET A 1 48.81 21.57 23.04
C MET A 1 47.93 21.80 21.86
N MET A 2 47.99 22.99 21.30
CA MET A 2 47.31 23.44 20.09
C MET A 2 48.06 22.93 18.86
N ARG A 3 47.34 22.50 17.82
CA ARG A 3 47.87 22.40 16.46
C ARG A 3 47.03 23.29 15.55
N PRO A 4 47.67 23.95 14.57
CA PRO A 4 47.12 25.09 13.86
C PRO A 4 46.36 24.72 12.58
N VAL A 5 45.49 25.64 12.20
CA VAL A 5 44.75 25.74 10.94
C VAL A 5 45.69 26.22 9.82
N PRO A 6 45.60 25.72 8.59
CA PRO A 6 46.31 26.34 7.45
C PRO A 6 45.46 27.44 6.83
N ASP A 7 46.07 28.61 6.79
CA ASP A 7 45.65 29.81 6.05
C ASP A 7 45.81 29.65 4.55
N GLY A 8 45.00 30.36 3.79
CA GLY A 8 45.51 30.94 2.60
C GLY A 8 44.70 30.87 1.33
N LEU A 9 43.72 31.76 1.17
CA LEU A 9 43.33 32.26 -0.15
C LEU A 9 43.59 33.77 -0.18
N TRP A 10 44.74 34.16 -0.74
CA TRP A 10 45.09 35.53 -1.01
C TRP A 10 44.54 35.91 -2.39
N CYS A 11 43.62 36.85 -2.41
CA CYS A 11 43.31 37.63 -3.61
C CYS A 11 44.41 38.64 -3.83
N THR A 12 45.24 38.42 -4.82
CA THR A 12 46.22 39.42 -5.26
C THR A 12 45.56 40.43 -6.21
N PHE A 13 45.47 41.67 -5.75
CA PHE A 13 45.21 42.83 -6.62
C PHE A 13 46.47 43.14 -7.46
N PRO A 14 46.34 43.50 -8.75
CA PRO A 14 47.48 43.88 -9.54
C PRO A 14 47.95 45.28 -9.19
N HIS A 15 49.26 45.40 -8.90
CA HIS A 15 49.96 46.67 -8.73
C HIS A 15 49.98 47.45 -10.04
N ILE A 16 49.60 48.71 -9.99
CA ILE A 16 49.75 49.66 -11.09
C ILE A 16 51.17 50.19 -11.08
N HIS A 17 51.92 49.94 -12.14
CA HIS A 17 53.15 50.58 -12.43
C HIS A 17 53.15 51.10 -13.89
N ASN A 18 53.36 52.44 -14.06
CA ASN A 18 53.57 53.19 -15.26
C ASN A 18 52.47 53.28 -16.32
N GLY A 19 51.81 54.46 -16.32
CA GLY A 19 50.86 55.02 -17.24
C GLY A 19 51.15 54.83 -18.75
N ARG A 20 50.61 53.77 -19.31
CA ARG A 20 50.25 53.68 -20.73
C ARG A 20 48.99 52.83 -20.83
N VAL A 21 47.90 53.50 -21.12
CA VAL A 21 46.65 52.87 -21.54
C VAL A 21 46.89 52.25 -22.93
N LYS A 22 47.03 50.94 -23.00
CA LYS A 22 46.93 50.27 -24.31
C LYS A 22 45.46 50.15 -24.65
N MET A 23 45.01 50.90 -25.67
CA MET A 23 43.70 50.67 -26.27
C MET A 23 43.68 49.24 -26.86
N ILE A 24 42.80 48.44 -26.36
CA ILE A 24 42.53 47.10 -26.91
C ILE A 24 41.86 47.32 -28.27
N ALA A 25 42.47 46.82 -29.33
CA ALA A 25 42.03 46.99 -30.71
C ALA A 25 40.58 46.36 -30.86
N ARG A 26 39.75 47.04 -31.64
CA ARG A 26 38.37 46.63 -31.94
C ARG A 26 38.23 45.19 -32.46
N SER A 27 39.30 44.56 -32.89
CA SER A 27 39.34 43.15 -33.37
C SER A 27 39.19 42.12 -32.27
N ASP A 28 39.52 42.45 -31.01
CA ASP A 28 39.46 41.46 -29.92
C ASP A 28 38.08 41.31 -29.31
N TYR A 29 37.25 42.34 -29.42
CA TYR A 29 35.84 42.26 -29.01
C TYR A 29 35.02 41.33 -29.91
N ALA A 30 35.34 41.23 -31.21
CA ALA A 30 34.64 40.36 -32.15
C ALA A 30 34.89 38.86 -31.91
N ARG A 31 35.99 38.50 -31.20
CA ARG A 31 36.32 37.10 -30.86
C ARG A 31 35.85 36.70 -29.46
N LEU A 32 35.56 37.64 -28.57
CA LEU A 32 35.09 37.37 -27.20
C LEU A 32 33.54 37.25 -27.13
N LEU A 33 32.81 38.02 -27.96
CA LEU A 33 31.33 37.97 -27.99
C LEU A 33 30.76 36.58 -28.25
N PRO A 34 31.22 35.77 -29.23
CA PRO A 34 30.63 34.46 -29.44
C PRO A 34 30.95 33.48 -28.31
N ARG A 35 32.08 33.62 -27.61
CA ARG A 35 32.47 32.77 -26.48
C ARG A 35 31.65 33.10 -25.23
N CYS A 36 31.41 34.38 -24.95
CA CYS A 36 30.52 34.77 -23.84
C CYS A 36 29.06 34.37 -24.09
N LEU A 37 28.58 34.49 -25.34
CA LEU A 37 27.21 34.06 -25.70
C LEU A 37 27.04 32.57 -25.56
N VAL A 38 28.03 31.74 -25.93
CA VAL A 38 27.98 30.29 -25.76
C VAL A 38 28.00 29.92 -24.28
N VAL A 39 28.82 30.59 -23.45
CA VAL A 39 28.84 30.33 -21.99
C VAL A 39 27.53 30.74 -21.32
N VAL A 40 26.92 31.84 -21.72
CA VAL A 40 25.60 32.27 -21.20
C VAL A 40 24.49 31.33 -21.68
N LEU A 41 24.56 30.85 -22.94
CA LEU A 41 23.60 29.86 -23.46
C LEU A 41 23.75 28.51 -22.75
N VAL A 42 24.97 28.05 -22.50
CA VAL A 42 25.23 26.80 -21.74
C VAL A 42 24.84 26.95 -20.28
N ALA A 43 25.09 28.10 -19.65
CA ALA A 43 24.61 28.37 -18.29
C ALA A 43 23.07 28.47 -18.21
N ALA A 44 22.42 29.03 -19.22
CA ALA A 44 20.96 29.08 -19.33
C ALA A 44 20.35 27.69 -19.60
N LEU A 45 21.07 26.80 -20.30
CA LEU A 45 20.68 25.40 -20.51
C LEU A 45 20.92 24.53 -19.27
N LEU A 46 21.87 24.89 -18.41
CA LEU A 46 22.14 24.19 -17.15
C LEU A 46 21.29 24.68 -15.97
N SER A 47 20.68 25.87 -16.07
CA SER A 47 19.75 26.41 -15.08
C SER A 47 18.27 26.06 -15.37
N GLY A 48 17.99 25.40 -16.47
CA GLY A 48 16.64 24.93 -16.79
C GLY A 48 16.51 23.45 -16.48
N CYS A 49 15.82 23.16 -15.41
CA CYS A 49 14.98 21.99 -15.13
C CYS A 49 15.19 21.45 -13.72
N ALA A 50 14.96 22.26 -12.73
CA ALA A 50 14.09 21.76 -11.68
C ALA A 50 12.68 21.87 -12.27
N THR A 51 12.19 20.84 -12.92
CA THR A 51 10.77 20.68 -13.14
C THR A 51 10.17 20.47 -11.77
N ASP A 52 9.66 21.54 -11.14
CA ASP A 52 8.66 21.42 -10.08
C ASP A 52 7.46 20.72 -10.74
N THR A 53 7.51 19.38 -10.78
CA THR A 53 6.34 18.59 -11.09
C THR A 53 5.37 18.82 -9.93
N LYS A 54 4.29 19.54 -10.21
CA LYS A 54 3.23 19.71 -9.22
C LYS A 54 2.87 18.33 -8.69
N PRO A 55 2.74 18.17 -7.37
CA PRO A 55 2.30 16.90 -6.81
C PRO A 55 0.96 16.51 -7.43
N GLY A 56 0.82 15.26 -7.84
CA GLY A 56 -0.42 14.73 -8.37
C GLY A 56 -1.50 14.70 -7.28
N VAL A 57 -2.76 14.64 -7.68
CA VAL A 57 -3.88 14.42 -6.75
C VAL A 57 -4.28 12.95 -6.84
N LEU A 58 -4.38 12.27 -5.70
CA LEU A 58 -4.83 10.89 -5.67
C LEU A 58 -6.29 10.80 -6.13
N ASN A 59 -6.52 10.08 -7.23
CA ASN A 59 -7.81 9.88 -7.86
C ASN A 59 -8.12 8.38 -7.94
N PHE A 60 -9.33 8.00 -7.55
CA PHE A 60 -9.79 6.60 -7.60
C PHE A 60 -10.51 6.24 -8.91
N GLY A 61 -10.46 7.10 -9.93
CA GLY A 61 -11.01 6.83 -11.26
C GLY A 61 -12.53 7.05 -11.40
N ILE A 62 -13.24 7.28 -10.30
CA ILE A 62 -14.71 7.35 -10.30
C ILE A 62 -15.25 8.63 -10.96
N ASP A 63 -14.49 9.74 -10.87
CA ASP A 63 -14.93 11.03 -11.42
C ASP A 63 -14.90 11.06 -12.94
N ALA A 64 -14.06 10.21 -13.55
CA ALA A 64 -13.99 10.07 -15.01
C ALA A 64 -15.15 9.25 -15.60
N THR A 65 -15.88 8.50 -14.77
CA THR A 65 -16.96 7.60 -15.19
C THR A 65 -18.15 7.73 -14.24
N PRO A 66 -19.00 8.75 -14.38
CA PRO A 66 -20.08 9.05 -13.43
C PRO A 66 -21.07 7.90 -13.18
N ASP A 67 -21.28 7.04 -14.16
CA ASP A 67 -22.18 5.89 -14.02
C ASP A 67 -21.72 4.89 -12.96
N LEU A 68 -20.43 4.87 -12.63
CA LEU A 68 -19.88 3.99 -11.59
C LEU A 68 -20.38 4.35 -10.19
N LYS A 69 -20.79 5.62 -9.96
CA LYS A 69 -21.34 6.08 -8.68
C LYS A 69 -22.73 5.49 -8.39
N ASN A 70 -23.40 4.95 -9.40
CA ASN A 70 -24.71 4.32 -9.27
C ASN A 70 -24.62 2.84 -8.91
N ILE A 71 -23.41 2.26 -8.84
CA ILE A 71 -23.24 0.86 -8.43
C ILE A 71 -23.31 0.79 -6.91
N THR A 72 -24.37 0.15 -6.40
CA THR A 72 -24.67 0.08 -4.97
C THR A 72 -24.99 -1.34 -4.50
N TRP A 73 -24.91 -1.56 -3.18
CA TRP A 73 -25.32 -2.81 -2.53
C TRP A 73 -26.16 -2.51 -1.29
N PRO A 74 -27.35 -3.09 -1.14
CA PRO A 74 -28.08 -3.83 -2.18
C PRO A 74 -28.23 -3.02 -3.48
N GLN A 75 -28.44 -3.72 -4.61
CA GLN A 75 -28.67 -3.05 -5.89
C GLN A 75 -29.97 -2.25 -5.85
N GLN A 76 -30.02 -1.12 -6.55
CA GLN A 76 -31.18 -0.22 -6.53
C GLN A 76 -32.49 -0.91 -6.97
N GLU A 77 -32.40 -1.91 -7.84
CA GLU A 77 -33.53 -2.68 -8.32
C GLU A 77 -34.18 -3.57 -7.24
N SER A 78 -33.48 -3.85 -6.14
CA SER A 78 -34.01 -4.61 -5.01
C SER A 78 -35.11 -3.87 -4.23
N GLY A 79 -35.14 -2.53 -4.35
CA GLY A 79 -36.02 -1.67 -3.54
C GLY A 79 -35.54 -1.46 -2.09
N GLU A 80 -34.40 -2.03 -1.73
CA GLU A 80 -33.77 -1.85 -0.42
C GLU A 80 -32.89 -0.60 -0.39
N VAL A 81 -32.68 -0.03 0.81
CA VAL A 81 -31.79 1.13 0.97
C VAL A 81 -30.33 0.71 0.74
N PRO A 82 -29.61 1.34 -0.19
CA PRO A 82 -28.20 1.03 -0.41
C PRO A 82 -27.35 1.31 0.85
N ARG A 83 -26.53 0.35 1.21
CA ARG A 83 -25.59 0.45 2.32
C ARG A 83 -24.14 0.70 1.89
N TYR A 84 -23.83 0.32 0.67
CA TYR A 84 -22.50 0.54 0.07
C TYR A 84 -22.65 1.10 -1.34
N THR A 85 -21.69 1.91 -1.72
CA THR A 85 -21.52 2.35 -3.12
C THR A 85 -20.09 2.08 -3.57
N TYR A 86 -19.92 1.82 -4.85
CA TYR A 86 -18.59 1.72 -5.45
C TYR A 86 -17.90 3.09 -5.41
N ALA A 87 -16.68 3.13 -4.88
CA ALA A 87 -15.92 4.37 -4.68
C ALA A 87 -14.67 4.49 -5.54
N GLY A 88 -14.46 3.53 -6.46
CA GLY A 88 -13.35 3.56 -7.41
C GLY A 88 -12.33 2.47 -7.20
N GLU A 89 -11.12 2.67 -7.73
CA GLU A 89 -10.05 1.66 -7.67
C GLU A 89 -8.65 2.29 -7.60
N LEU A 90 -7.70 1.52 -7.07
CA LEU A 90 -6.27 1.80 -7.17
C LEU A 90 -5.64 0.78 -8.11
N THR A 91 -4.91 1.29 -9.10
CA THR A 91 -4.22 0.47 -10.11
C THR A 91 -2.71 0.72 -10.13
N GLY A 92 -2.26 1.90 -9.70
CA GLY A 92 -0.87 2.27 -9.68
C GLY A 92 -0.62 3.76 -9.87
N GLU A 93 0.43 4.10 -10.60
CA GLU A 93 0.88 5.48 -10.82
C GLU A 93 -0.18 6.36 -11.51
N GLU A 94 -1.07 5.74 -12.30
CA GLU A 94 -2.14 6.47 -13.01
C GLU A 94 -3.16 7.12 -12.05
N ASN A 95 -3.27 6.62 -10.81
CA ASN A 95 -4.12 7.24 -9.80
C ASN A 95 -3.69 8.65 -9.39
N PHE A 96 -2.48 9.09 -9.77
CA PHE A 96 -1.98 10.45 -9.52
C PHE A 96 -1.98 11.34 -10.77
N ARG A 97 -2.56 10.88 -11.88
CA ARG A 97 -2.67 11.66 -13.13
C ARG A 97 -4.05 12.29 -13.24
N GLU A 98 -4.09 13.54 -13.71
CA GLU A 98 -5.37 14.15 -14.07
C GLU A 98 -5.98 13.44 -15.29
N PRO A 99 -7.31 13.16 -15.29
CA PRO A 99 -7.98 12.59 -16.44
C PRO A 99 -7.77 13.47 -17.69
N GLY A 100 -7.12 12.93 -18.71
CA GLY A 100 -6.89 13.64 -19.98
C GLY A 100 -5.54 14.35 -20.10
N GLU A 101 -4.67 14.29 -19.11
CA GLU A 101 -3.31 14.79 -19.21
C GLU A 101 -2.48 13.91 -20.17
N LYS A 102 -2.62 14.20 -21.47
CA LYS A 102 -1.67 13.70 -22.47
C LYS A 102 -0.42 14.55 -22.39
N LYS A 103 0.76 13.95 -22.34
CA LYS A 103 2.04 14.63 -22.57
C LYS A 103 2.04 15.16 -24.01
N THR A 104 1.29 16.24 -24.27
CA THR A 104 1.22 16.92 -25.58
C THR A 104 1.77 18.32 -25.42
N GLY A 105 2.82 18.61 -26.13
CA GLY A 105 3.33 19.97 -26.22
C GLY A 105 4.77 20.04 -26.70
N VAL A 106 5.22 21.26 -26.95
CA VAL A 106 6.60 21.59 -27.35
C VAL A 106 7.63 20.99 -26.39
N GLY A 107 7.30 20.83 -25.09
CA GLY A 107 8.14 20.16 -24.11
C GLY A 107 8.38 18.68 -24.43
N ALA A 108 7.36 17.95 -24.85
CA ALA A 108 7.48 16.55 -25.29
C ALA A 108 8.39 16.42 -26.52
N PHE A 109 8.22 17.32 -27.49
CA PHE A 109 9.05 17.37 -28.70
C PHE A 109 10.52 17.70 -28.39
N LEU A 110 10.79 18.65 -27.49
CA LEU A 110 12.15 19.01 -27.09
C LEU A 110 12.84 17.91 -26.28
N GLN A 111 12.13 17.22 -25.42
CA GLN A 111 12.65 16.04 -24.71
C GLN A 111 12.98 14.91 -25.69
N TRP A 112 12.12 14.62 -26.67
CA TRP A 112 12.40 13.64 -27.74
C TRP A 112 13.65 14.03 -28.55
N LEU A 113 13.81 15.29 -28.89
CA LEU A 113 14.97 15.81 -29.63
C LEU A 113 16.26 15.74 -28.81
N ALA A 114 16.17 15.83 -27.49
CA ALA A 114 17.32 15.71 -26.58
C ALA A 114 17.70 14.27 -26.25
N GLY A 115 16.98 13.26 -26.78
CA GLY A 115 17.21 11.85 -26.43
C GLY A 115 16.94 11.52 -24.96
N LEU A 116 16.20 12.38 -24.26
CA LEU A 116 15.83 12.23 -22.85
C LEU A 116 14.45 11.58 -22.69
N PHE A 117 13.88 11.06 -23.79
CA PHE A 117 12.69 10.23 -23.74
C PHE A 117 13.07 8.78 -23.52
N ASP A 118 12.78 8.29 -22.35
CA ASP A 118 12.33 6.92 -22.22
C ASP A 118 10.91 6.90 -22.81
N ALA A 119 10.82 6.66 -24.11
CA ALA A 119 9.55 6.72 -24.86
C ALA A 119 8.54 5.65 -24.40
N ASP A 120 8.97 4.77 -23.50
CA ASP A 120 8.25 3.60 -23.02
C ASP A 120 8.39 3.40 -21.51
N ALA A 121 8.40 4.43 -20.69
CA ALA A 121 8.24 4.24 -19.25
C ALA A 121 6.84 3.63 -19.01
N VAL A 122 6.80 2.30 -18.98
CA VAL A 122 5.58 1.56 -18.63
C VAL A 122 5.17 2.03 -17.23
N PRO A 123 3.92 2.52 -17.06
CA PRO A 123 3.49 3.00 -15.76
C PRO A 123 3.62 1.89 -14.71
N VAL A 124 4.01 2.27 -13.51
CA VAL A 124 4.13 1.36 -12.39
C VAL A 124 2.72 1.00 -11.94
N ILE A 125 2.32 -0.26 -12.16
CA ILE A 125 0.98 -0.76 -11.86
C ILE A 125 1.03 -1.97 -10.93
N LEU A 126 -0.03 -2.15 -10.15
CA LEU A 126 -0.31 -3.37 -9.39
C LEU A 126 -0.47 -4.56 -10.35
N GLN A 127 -0.03 -5.74 -9.93
CA GLN A 127 -0.17 -6.98 -10.71
C GLN A 127 -0.91 -8.07 -9.93
N ARG A 128 -0.51 -8.29 -8.66
CA ARG A 128 -1.16 -9.25 -7.75
C ARG A 128 -1.19 -8.69 -6.33
N PRO A 129 -2.03 -7.66 -6.09
CA PRO A 129 -2.18 -7.13 -4.74
C PRO A 129 -2.71 -8.20 -3.79
N GLN A 130 -2.13 -8.28 -2.59
CA GLN A 130 -2.50 -9.28 -1.59
C GLN A 130 -3.27 -8.69 -0.42
N SER A 131 -2.78 -7.59 0.12
CA SER A 131 -3.33 -6.95 1.31
C SER A 131 -2.94 -5.48 1.34
N GLY A 132 -3.54 -4.73 2.24
CA GLY A 132 -3.19 -3.34 2.42
C GLY A 132 -3.59 -2.80 3.79
N VAL A 133 -3.18 -1.58 4.05
CA VAL A 133 -3.56 -0.80 5.22
C VAL A 133 -3.51 0.69 4.87
N ALA A 134 -4.31 1.50 5.54
CA ALA A 134 -4.28 2.96 5.41
C ALA A 134 -3.84 3.60 6.73
N ASP A 135 -2.99 4.64 6.67
CA ASP A 135 -2.59 5.40 7.84
C ASP A 135 -3.49 6.63 8.09
N GLU A 136 -3.27 7.30 9.21
CA GLU A 136 -4.01 8.51 9.62
C GLU A 136 -3.82 9.69 8.65
N ASN A 137 -2.71 9.71 7.89
CA ASN A 137 -2.41 10.74 6.89
C ASN A 137 -3.08 10.45 5.55
N GLY A 138 -3.75 9.31 5.42
CA GLY A 138 -4.41 8.84 4.20
C GLY A 138 -3.48 8.16 3.21
N ARG A 139 -2.22 7.83 3.59
CA ARG A 139 -1.37 6.95 2.79
C ARG A 139 -1.97 5.55 2.78
N ILE A 140 -1.98 4.94 1.63
CA ILE A 140 -2.48 3.58 1.43
C ILE A 140 -1.31 2.71 1.01
N PHE A 141 -1.05 1.67 1.79
CA PHE A 141 0.02 0.70 1.56
C PHE A 141 -0.60 -0.58 1.01
N VAL A 142 -0.06 -1.10 -0.08
CA VAL A 142 -0.56 -2.33 -0.73
C VAL A 142 0.60 -3.25 -1.02
N THR A 143 0.56 -4.47 -0.50
CA THR A 143 1.53 -5.52 -0.85
C THR A 143 1.20 -6.13 -2.20
N ASP A 144 2.19 -6.30 -3.07
CA ASP A 144 2.05 -6.97 -4.37
C ASP A 144 3.09 -8.07 -4.54
N THR A 145 2.62 -9.31 -4.55
CA THR A 145 3.51 -10.50 -4.61
C THR A 145 4.21 -10.62 -5.96
N SER A 146 3.55 -10.27 -7.08
CA SER A 146 4.19 -10.34 -8.39
C SER A 146 5.23 -9.24 -8.62
N ARG A 147 5.04 -8.08 -7.98
CA ARG A 147 6.01 -6.99 -7.98
C ARG A 147 7.08 -7.15 -6.90
N GLN A 148 6.86 -8.05 -5.94
CA GLN A 148 7.75 -8.26 -4.80
C GLN A 148 8.01 -6.96 -4.02
N ALA A 149 6.94 -6.19 -3.80
CA ALA A 149 7.04 -4.84 -3.27
C ALA A 149 5.81 -4.43 -2.47
N VAL A 150 5.96 -3.34 -1.73
CA VAL A 150 4.86 -2.57 -1.15
C VAL A 150 4.68 -1.30 -1.97
N PHE A 151 3.49 -1.09 -2.48
CA PHE A 151 3.06 0.12 -3.17
C PHE A 151 2.51 1.11 -2.15
N VAL A 152 3.00 2.33 -2.14
CA VAL A 152 2.58 3.38 -1.21
C VAL A 152 1.97 4.51 -1.99
N PHE A 153 0.66 4.63 -1.91
CA PHE A 153 -0.08 5.75 -2.49
C PHE A 153 -0.09 6.89 -1.47
N ASP A 154 0.73 7.92 -1.69
CA ASP A 154 0.86 9.07 -0.79
C ASP A 154 0.09 10.29 -1.33
N PRO A 155 -1.11 10.59 -0.79
CA PRO A 155 -1.91 11.72 -1.26
C PRO A 155 -1.31 13.08 -0.91
N LYS A 156 -0.44 13.16 0.11
CA LYS A 156 0.21 14.40 0.53
C LYS A 156 1.37 14.76 -0.39
N GLU A 157 2.19 13.76 -0.72
CA GLU A 157 3.30 13.92 -1.66
C GLU A 157 2.82 13.88 -3.13
N GLY A 158 1.57 13.42 -3.36
CA GLY A 158 0.96 13.34 -4.68
C GLY A 158 1.68 12.37 -5.62
N ARG A 159 2.18 11.26 -5.10
CA ARG A 159 2.93 10.26 -5.86
C ARG A 159 2.77 8.86 -5.33
N LEU A 160 3.09 7.89 -6.20
CA LEU A 160 3.27 6.50 -5.85
C LEU A 160 4.74 6.26 -5.50
N GLU A 161 4.98 5.61 -4.35
CA GLU A 161 6.28 5.05 -4.00
C GLU A 161 6.23 3.52 -4.06
N VAL A 162 7.37 2.88 -4.34
CA VAL A 162 7.49 1.42 -4.37
C VAL A 162 8.64 1.01 -3.46
N TRP A 163 8.31 0.26 -2.42
CA TRP A 163 9.28 -0.23 -1.45
C TRP A 163 9.58 -1.70 -1.71
N GLU A 164 10.83 -2.01 -2.06
CA GLU A 164 11.26 -3.37 -2.44
C GLU A 164 12.11 -4.06 -1.35
N GLY A 165 12.57 -3.32 -0.35
CA GLY A 165 13.50 -3.82 0.67
C GLY A 165 12.78 -4.47 1.84
N ALA A 166 13.03 -5.75 2.11
CA ALA A 166 12.59 -6.46 3.31
C ALA A 166 13.59 -6.36 4.46
N GLU A 167 14.88 -6.53 4.17
CA GLU A 167 16.03 -6.33 5.07
C GLU A 167 17.04 -5.39 4.41
N GLU A 168 18.06 -4.95 5.12
CA GLU A 168 19.07 -3.99 4.62
C GLU A 168 19.69 -4.39 3.27
N SER A 169 19.85 -5.69 3.02
CA SER A 169 20.44 -6.25 1.79
C SER A 169 19.55 -7.25 1.07
N ARG A 170 18.28 -7.38 1.47
CA ARG A 170 17.32 -8.35 0.90
C ARG A 170 16.06 -7.65 0.43
N ARG A 171 15.62 -8.00 -0.77
CA ARG A 171 14.32 -7.60 -1.30
C ARG A 171 13.22 -8.54 -0.81
N PHE A 172 11.98 -8.07 -0.87
CA PHE A 172 10.81 -8.93 -0.73
C PHE A 172 10.80 -10.04 -1.78
N VAL A 173 10.25 -11.18 -1.40
CA VAL A 173 10.04 -12.33 -2.31
C VAL A 173 8.57 -12.63 -2.46
N ALA A 174 7.83 -12.70 -1.36
CA ALA A 174 6.39 -12.94 -1.37
C ALA A 174 5.70 -12.09 -0.28
N PRO A 175 5.68 -10.74 -0.43
CA PRO A 175 5.01 -9.89 0.54
C PRO A 175 3.50 -10.18 0.52
N ALA A 176 2.93 -10.49 1.68
CA ALA A 176 1.56 -10.92 1.88
C ALA A 176 0.79 -9.94 2.76
N GLY A 177 0.64 -10.22 4.05
CA GLY A 177 -0.04 -9.35 5.01
C GLY A 177 0.77 -8.11 5.36
N ILE A 178 0.07 -7.05 5.71
CA ILE A 178 0.65 -5.77 6.11
C ILE A 178 -0.19 -5.16 7.23
N THR A 179 0.46 -4.52 8.20
CA THR A 179 -0.21 -3.77 9.26
C THR A 179 0.65 -2.59 9.71
N LEU A 180 0.00 -1.58 10.28
CA LEU A 180 0.71 -0.47 10.92
C LEU A 180 1.16 -0.90 12.32
N GLY A 181 2.35 -0.46 12.69
CA GLY A 181 2.92 -0.65 14.00
C GLY A 181 3.02 0.64 14.80
N GLU A 182 3.92 0.65 15.79
CA GLU A 182 4.19 1.83 16.60
C GLU A 182 4.84 2.94 15.79
N ALA A 183 4.57 4.17 16.18
CA ALA A 183 5.19 5.38 15.62
C ALA A 183 5.11 5.51 14.11
N GLY A 184 4.18 4.77 13.46
CA GLY A 184 4.00 4.75 12.01
C GLY A 184 4.95 3.81 11.27
N ASP A 185 5.58 2.87 11.98
CA ASP A 185 6.26 1.74 11.37
C ASP A 185 5.27 0.87 10.62
N VAL A 186 5.75 0.17 9.59
CA VAL A 186 4.96 -0.74 8.77
C VAL A 186 5.53 -2.14 8.90
N TYR A 187 4.70 -3.09 9.30
CA TYR A 187 5.05 -4.51 9.35
C TYR A 187 4.53 -5.22 8.10
N VAL A 188 5.40 -5.97 7.44
CA VAL A 188 5.08 -6.72 6.20
C VAL A 188 5.49 -8.17 6.37
N ALA A 189 4.55 -9.09 6.31
CA ALA A 189 4.85 -10.52 6.27
C ALA A 189 5.39 -10.91 4.90
N ASP A 190 6.55 -11.54 4.86
CA ASP A 190 7.05 -12.18 3.64
C ASP A 190 6.95 -13.71 3.80
N ALA A 191 6.03 -14.29 3.07
CA ALA A 191 5.67 -15.70 3.18
C ALA A 191 6.78 -16.65 2.73
N GLU A 192 7.66 -16.24 1.83
CA GLU A 192 8.79 -17.06 1.36
C GLU A 192 10.07 -16.84 2.18
N LEU A 193 10.29 -15.60 2.66
CA LEU A 193 11.42 -15.33 3.55
C LEU A 193 11.19 -15.89 4.96
N GLY A 194 9.95 -16.19 5.34
CA GLY A 194 9.60 -16.69 6.67
C GLY A 194 9.87 -15.66 7.77
N VAL A 195 9.62 -14.38 7.48
CA VAL A 195 9.85 -13.26 8.40
C VAL A 195 8.74 -12.21 8.29
N VAL A 196 8.64 -11.37 9.30
CA VAL A 196 7.93 -10.08 9.20
C VAL A 196 8.96 -8.97 9.14
N ALA A 197 9.04 -8.27 8.01
CA ALA A 197 9.87 -7.09 7.86
C ALA A 197 9.25 -5.92 8.62
N ARG A 198 10.07 -5.18 9.36
CA ARG A 198 9.71 -3.92 10.01
C ARG A 198 10.35 -2.78 9.22
N LEU A 199 9.53 -1.89 8.68
CA LEU A 199 9.95 -0.75 7.90
C LEU A 199 9.59 0.53 8.67
N ASP A 200 10.43 1.55 8.56
CA ASP A 200 10.09 2.88 9.06
C ASP A 200 9.12 3.60 8.10
N ARG A 201 8.73 4.82 8.44
CA ARG A 201 7.80 5.65 7.63
C ARG A 201 8.29 5.98 6.23
N SER A 202 9.58 5.79 5.94
CA SER A 202 10.20 6.02 4.63
C SER A 202 10.38 4.75 3.82
N GLY A 203 9.96 3.59 4.37
CA GLY A 203 10.12 2.28 3.73
C GLY A 203 11.51 1.66 3.93
N LYS A 204 12.34 2.27 4.77
CA LYS A 204 13.63 1.70 5.12
C LYS A 204 13.47 0.59 6.15
N SER A 205 14.07 -0.57 5.89
CA SER A 205 14.06 -1.68 6.85
C SER A 205 14.81 -1.30 8.13
N VAL A 206 14.15 -1.51 9.27
CA VAL A 206 14.72 -1.33 10.61
C VAL A 206 14.90 -2.65 11.36
N GLY A 207 14.57 -3.77 10.72
CA GLY A 207 14.76 -5.11 11.24
C GLY A 207 13.72 -6.11 10.75
N VAL A 208 13.80 -7.34 11.25
CA VAL A 208 12.84 -8.41 10.97
C VAL A 208 12.45 -9.11 12.25
N ILE A 209 11.24 -9.67 12.28
CA ILE A 209 10.65 -10.42 13.37
C ILE A 209 10.40 -11.87 12.92
N GLY A 210 10.55 -12.83 13.83
CA GLY A 210 10.18 -14.22 13.63
C GLY A 210 11.15 -15.04 12.76
N LYS A 211 12.36 -14.55 12.51
CA LYS A 211 13.39 -15.27 11.73
C LYS A 211 13.76 -16.58 12.40
N GLY A 212 13.47 -17.70 11.71
CA GLY A 212 13.65 -19.06 12.24
C GLY A 212 12.50 -19.56 13.12
N GLU A 213 11.54 -18.69 13.46
CA GLU A 213 10.34 -19.03 14.22
C GLU A 213 9.12 -19.22 13.32
N LEU A 214 9.07 -18.49 12.19
CA LEU A 214 7.98 -18.49 11.24
C LEU A 214 8.29 -19.42 10.05
N GLN A 215 7.29 -20.19 9.63
CA GLN A 215 7.39 -21.07 8.45
C GLN A 215 6.86 -20.35 7.19
N ARG A 216 5.62 -19.81 7.27
CA ARG A 216 4.97 -19.10 6.18
C ARG A 216 4.01 -18.05 6.73
N PRO A 217 4.53 -16.91 7.20
CA PRO A 217 3.68 -15.84 7.71
C PRO A 217 2.85 -15.23 6.59
N VAL A 218 1.56 -15.03 6.82
CA VAL A 218 0.64 -14.42 5.85
C VAL A 218 -0.09 -13.23 6.47
N GLY A 219 -1.00 -13.43 7.39
CA GLY A 219 -1.80 -12.36 8.00
C GLY A 219 -1.09 -11.72 9.19
N LEU A 220 -1.29 -10.43 9.34
CA LEU A 220 -0.77 -9.63 10.45
C LEU A 220 -1.89 -8.82 11.10
N ALA A 221 -1.81 -8.71 12.42
CA ALA A 221 -2.59 -7.72 13.16
C ALA A 221 -1.72 -7.17 14.31
N PHE A 222 -1.74 -5.87 14.54
CA PHE A 222 -0.97 -5.22 15.61
C PHE A 222 -1.91 -4.59 16.63
N ASP A 223 -1.73 -4.99 17.89
CA ASP A 223 -2.41 -4.39 19.02
C ASP A 223 -1.56 -3.24 19.59
N ALA A 224 -2.00 -2.03 19.38
CA ALA A 224 -1.30 -0.84 19.85
C ALA A 224 -1.37 -0.68 21.39
N ALA A 225 -2.41 -1.22 22.04
CA ALA A 225 -2.57 -1.12 23.50
C ALA A 225 -1.59 -2.03 24.25
N THR A 226 -1.44 -3.26 23.80
CA THR A 226 -0.53 -4.25 24.37
C THR A 226 0.85 -4.30 23.70
N ARG A 227 1.00 -3.58 22.56
CA ARG A 227 2.21 -3.56 21.71
C ARG A 227 2.61 -4.95 21.23
N GLN A 228 1.62 -5.75 20.86
CA GLN A 228 1.81 -7.13 20.42
C GLN A 228 1.48 -7.28 18.93
N LEU A 229 2.32 -8.03 18.23
CA LEU A 229 2.12 -8.39 16.83
C LEU A 229 1.63 -9.84 16.73
N TYR A 230 0.46 -10.04 16.18
CA TYR A 230 -0.12 -11.33 15.86
C TYR A 230 0.21 -11.70 14.42
N VAL A 231 0.72 -12.90 14.20
CA VAL A 231 1.16 -13.40 12.90
C VAL A 231 0.51 -14.74 12.62
N ALA A 232 -0.32 -14.82 11.58
CA ALA A 232 -0.81 -16.10 11.09
C ALA A 232 0.32 -16.83 10.37
N ASP A 233 0.84 -17.89 11.00
CA ASP A 233 1.83 -18.77 10.39
C ASP A 233 1.13 -19.93 9.69
N THR A 234 0.76 -19.69 8.45
CA THR A 234 -0.14 -20.54 7.67
C THR A 234 0.32 -22.00 7.61
N HIS A 235 1.63 -22.24 7.43
CA HIS A 235 2.16 -23.61 7.35
C HIS A 235 2.39 -24.26 8.70
N ALA A 236 2.49 -23.47 9.77
CA ALA A 236 2.53 -23.99 11.14
C ALA A 236 1.12 -24.30 11.70
N HIS A 237 0.07 -23.83 11.00
CA HIS A 237 -1.33 -23.95 11.42
C HIS A 237 -1.60 -23.27 12.78
N ASP A 238 -0.90 -22.20 13.08
CA ASP A 238 -1.00 -21.47 14.34
C ASP A 238 -0.93 -19.95 14.16
N ILE A 239 -1.12 -19.23 15.25
CA ILE A 239 -0.92 -17.78 15.32
C ILE A 239 0.20 -17.52 16.32
N LYS A 240 1.29 -16.91 15.88
CA LYS A 240 2.40 -16.51 16.74
C LYS A 240 2.25 -15.07 17.19
N VAL A 241 2.49 -14.84 18.46
CA VAL A 241 2.36 -13.50 19.07
C VAL A 241 3.73 -13.04 19.54
N PHE A 242 4.18 -11.89 19.00
CA PHE A 242 5.46 -11.28 19.31
C PHE A 242 5.27 -9.96 20.06
N ASP A 243 6.25 -9.61 20.90
CA ASP A 243 6.33 -8.25 21.45
C ASP A 243 6.94 -7.27 20.42
N ALA A 244 6.95 -5.98 20.77
CA ALA A 244 7.52 -4.93 19.92
C ALA A 244 9.05 -5.06 19.69
N ALA A 245 9.75 -5.85 20.52
CA ALA A 245 11.17 -6.18 20.36
C ALA A 245 11.39 -7.40 19.44
N GLY A 246 10.28 -8.05 18.97
CA GLY A 246 10.34 -9.21 18.10
C GLY A 246 10.56 -10.54 18.84
N ARG A 247 10.36 -10.58 20.16
CA ARG A 247 10.44 -11.83 20.92
C ARG A 247 9.11 -12.56 20.86
N LEU A 248 9.14 -13.86 20.57
CA LEU A 248 7.96 -14.71 20.64
C LEU A 248 7.45 -14.80 22.08
N LEU A 249 6.22 -14.38 22.32
CA LEU A 249 5.56 -14.43 23.62
C LEU A 249 4.76 -15.70 23.81
N ARG A 250 4.01 -16.11 22.80
CA ARG A 250 3.13 -17.28 22.82
C ARG A 250 2.72 -17.71 21.43
N THR A 251 2.22 -18.93 21.34
CA THR A 251 1.60 -19.50 20.15
C THR A 251 0.15 -19.85 20.48
N LEU A 252 -0.79 -19.49 19.61
CA LEU A 252 -2.21 -19.78 19.76
C LEU A 252 -2.62 -20.80 18.70
N GLY A 253 -3.32 -21.84 19.13
CA GLY A 253 -3.85 -22.88 18.27
C GLY A 253 -2.81 -23.93 17.83
N GLN A 254 -3.27 -24.83 17.00
CA GLN A 254 -2.54 -25.94 16.38
C GLN A 254 -3.34 -26.46 15.18
N HIS A 255 -2.76 -27.39 14.41
CA HIS A 255 -3.48 -28.01 13.30
C HIS A 255 -4.71 -28.79 13.77
N GLY A 256 -5.87 -28.53 13.19
CA GLY A 256 -7.12 -29.27 13.46
C GLY A 256 -8.38 -28.54 13.03
N GLU A 257 -9.54 -29.06 13.46
CA GLU A 257 -10.87 -28.56 13.09
C GLU A 257 -11.71 -28.10 14.30
N LYS A 258 -11.27 -28.41 15.53
CA LYS A 258 -11.99 -28.01 16.74
C LYS A 258 -11.90 -26.50 16.97
N PRO A 259 -12.75 -25.93 17.86
CA PRO A 259 -12.55 -24.56 18.29
C PRO A 259 -11.14 -24.32 18.84
N GLY A 260 -10.47 -23.27 18.36
CA GLY A 260 -9.09 -22.95 18.70
C GLY A 260 -8.02 -23.72 17.93
N GLU A 261 -8.40 -24.68 17.09
CA GLU A 261 -7.51 -25.35 16.13
C GLU A 261 -7.71 -24.75 14.74
N PHE A 262 -6.67 -24.73 13.89
CA PHE A 262 -6.68 -24.10 12.58
C PHE A 262 -6.23 -25.04 11.47
N ASN A 263 -6.70 -24.75 10.25
CA ASN A 263 -6.24 -25.42 9.05
C ASN A 263 -5.89 -24.40 7.97
N PHE A 264 -4.60 -24.11 7.82
CA PHE A 264 -4.05 -23.05 6.99
C PHE A 264 -4.70 -21.68 7.30
N PRO A 265 -4.55 -21.14 8.53
CA PRO A 265 -5.03 -19.81 8.84
C PRO A 265 -4.31 -18.78 7.96
N THR A 266 -5.04 -17.77 7.43
CA THR A 266 -4.45 -16.80 6.53
C THR A 266 -4.45 -15.40 7.11
N TYR A 267 -5.56 -14.66 7.05
CA TYR A 267 -5.61 -13.28 7.48
C TYR A 267 -6.18 -13.12 8.89
N LEU A 268 -5.80 -12.01 9.51
CA LEU A 268 -6.16 -11.65 10.87
C LEU A 268 -6.79 -10.25 10.89
N ALA A 269 -7.72 -10.04 11.82
CA ALA A 269 -8.16 -8.72 12.23
C ALA A 269 -8.25 -8.66 13.76
N LEU A 270 -7.99 -7.49 14.34
CA LEU A 270 -8.18 -7.22 15.77
C LEU A 270 -9.24 -6.13 15.94
N ALA A 271 -10.24 -6.38 16.75
CA ALA A 271 -11.25 -5.42 17.11
C ALA A 271 -11.81 -5.74 18.51
N ARG A 272 -11.95 -4.73 19.37
CA ARG A 272 -12.62 -4.87 20.69
C ARG A 272 -12.05 -6.04 21.52
N ASP A 273 -10.73 -6.19 21.59
CA ASP A 273 -10.02 -7.29 22.29
C ASP A 273 -10.32 -8.69 21.73
N GLU A 274 -10.84 -8.77 20.53
CA GLU A 274 -11.09 -10.00 19.80
C GLU A 274 -10.17 -10.16 18.61
N LEU A 275 -9.63 -11.36 18.45
CA LEU A 275 -8.83 -11.78 17.30
C LEU A 275 -9.70 -12.60 16.36
N TYR A 276 -9.92 -12.06 15.16
CA TYR A 276 -10.62 -12.73 14.08
C TYR A 276 -9.61 -13.43 13.19
N VAL A 277 -9.80 -14.73 12.92
CA VAL A 277 -8.88 -15.57 12.16
C VAL A 277 -9.60 -16.21 10.99
N ALA A 278 -9.15 -15.94 9.76
CA ALA A 278 -9.59 -16.68 8.58
C ALA A 278 -8.98 -18.10 8.61
N ASP A 279 -9.77 -19.06 9.04
CA ASP A 279 -9.41 -20.48 9.10
C ASP A 279 -9.76 -21.13 7.76
N THR A 280 -8.92 -20.81 6.76
CA THR A 280 -9.23 -20.91 5.33
C THR A 280 -9.65 -22.32 4.89
N MET A 281 -8.89 -23.37 5.28
CA MET A 281 -9.21 -24.72 4.84
C MET A 281 -10.32 -25.38 5.67
N ASN A 282 -10.67 -24.80 6.82
CA ASN A 282 -11.86 -25.16 7.59
C ASN A 282 -13.10 -24.38 7.12
N ALA A 283 -12.95 -23.46 6.17
CA ALA A 283 -14.03 -22.67 5.57
C ALA A 283 -14.86 -21.88 6.59
N ARG A 284 -14.19 -21.21 7.55
CA ARG A 284 -14.80 -20.45 8.64
C ARG A 284 -13.92 -19.28 9.06
N VAL A 285 -14.49 -18.35 9.80
CA VAL A 285 -13.75 -17.39 10.62
C VAL A 285 -13.91 -17.80 12.09
N GLN A 286 -12.82 -17.92 12.81
CA GLN A 286 -12.87 -18.08 14.27
C GLN A 286 -12.61 -16.76 14.96
N VAL A 287 -13.39 -16.46 15.98
CA VAL A 287 -13.20 -15.31 16.85
C VAL A 287 -12.70 -15.79 18.19
N LEU A 288 -11.54 -15.29 18.58
CA LEU A 288 -10.86 -15.65 19.82
C LEU A 288 -10.73 -14.43 20.72
N GLU A 289 -10.62 -14.64 22.02
CA GLU A 289 -10.09 -13.63 22.91
C GLU A 289 -8.61 -13.40 22.57
N ALA A 290 -8.23 -12.16 22.28
CA ALA A 290 -6.91 -11.86 21.74
C ALA A 290 -5.78 -12.21 22.71
N GLU A 291 -5.96 -11.96 24.02
CA GLU A 291 -4.94 -12.21 25.04
C GLU A 291 -4.67 -13.70 25.26
N THR A 292 -5.73 -14.50 25.40
CA THR A 292 -5.65 -15.90 25.82
C THR A 292 -5.72 -16.89 24.66
N GLY A 293 -6.26 -16.48 23.51
CA GLY A 293 -6.57 -17.38 22.39
C GLY A 293 -7.79 -18.26 22.62
N GLN A 294 -8.60 -18.01 23.65
CA GLN A 294 -9.80 -18.77 23.96
C GLN A 294 -10.84 -18.55 22.84
N PRO A 295 -11.39 -19.63 22.24
CA PRO A 295 -12.43 -19.51 21.23
C PRO A 295 -13.71 -18.92 21.83
N LYS A 296 -14.28 -17.91 21.17
CA LYS A 296 -15.52 -17.25 21.55
C LYS A 296 -16.68 -17.66 20.65
N ARG A 297 -16.51 -17.58 19.34
CA ARG A 297 -17.54 -17.92 18.34
C ARG A 297 -16.91 -18.23 16.98
N VAL A 298 -17.75 -18.78 16.10
CA VAL A 298 -17.42 -19.04 14.70
C VAL A 298 -18.39 -18.26 13.82
N ILE A 299 -17.86 -17.67 12.76
CA ILE A 299 -18.65 -16.93 11.74
C ILE A 299 -18.56 -17.71 10.43
N GLY A 300 -19.72 -17.90 9.80
CA GLY A 300 -19.84 -18.63 8.55
C GLY A 300 -19.67 -20.13 8.68
N GLU A 301 -20.05 -20.84 7.66
CA GLU A 301 -19.98 -22.28 7.55
C GLU A 301 -19.65 -22.70 6.11
N ARG A 302 -19.16 -23.90 5.95
CA ARG A 302 -18.90 -24.49 4.63
C ARG A 302 -20.19 -24.73 3.87
N GLY A 303 -20.31 -24.23 2.64
CA GLY A 303 -21.48 -24.48 1.83
C GLY A 303 -21.44 -23.86 0.44
N LEU A 304 -22.54 -24.00 -0.31
CA LEU A 304 -22.67 -23.56 -1.69
C LEU A 304 -23.59 -22.33 -1.86
N HIS A 305 -24.27 -21.94 -0.79
CA HIS A 305 -25.18 -20.79 -0.82
C HIS A 305 -24.42 -19.49 -0.57
N VAL A 306 -24.95 -18.38 -1.05
CA VAL A 306 -24.42 -17.05 -0.75
C VAL A 306 -24.44 -16.84 0.77
N GLY A 307 -23.31 -16.39 1.33
CA GLY A 307 -23.13 -16.31 2.78
C GLY A 307 -22.33 -17.49 3.36
N ASN A 308 -22.33 -18.65 2.69
CA ASN A 308 -21.43 -19.74 3.05
C ASN A 308 -19.98 -19.44 2.55
N MET A 309 -19.04 -20.20 3.07
CA MET A 309 -17.62 -20.06 2.74
C MET A 309 -17.06 -21.35 2.18
N VAL A 310 -16.09 -21.23 1.28
CA VAL A 310 -15.24 -22.34 0.80
C VAL A 310 -13.78 -22.00 1.04
N ARG A 311 -13.38 -20.76 0.74
CA ARG A 311 -12.02 -20.29 0.90
C ARG A 311 -11.97 -18.85 1.42
N PRO A 312 -12.38 -18.62 2.68
CA PRO A 312 -12.23 -17.31 3.31
C PRO A 312 -10.75 -16.92 3.40
N LYS A 313 -10.44 -15.65 3.11
CA LYS A 313 -9.10 -15.10 3.18
C LYS A 313 -9.07 -13.81 4.00
N GLY A 314 -9.14 -12.64 3.33
CA GLY A 314 -9.10 -11.34 3.98
C GLY A 314 -10.21 -11.16 5.00
N ILE A 315 -9.89 -10.54 6.13
CA ILE A 315 -10.84 -10.15 7.17
C ILE A 315 -10.59 -8.72 7.58
N ALA A 316 -11.66 -7.95 7.75
CA ALA A 316 -11.64 -6.66 8.41
C ALA A 316 -12.89 -6.51 9.29
N VAL A 317 -12.79 -5.66 10.31
CA VAL A 317 -13.91 -5.33 11.19
C VAL A 317 -14.00 -3.81 11.27
N ASP A 318 -15.20 -3.26 11.10
CA ASP A 318 -15.43 -1.83 11.20
C ASP A 318 -15.76 -1.39 12.64
N ASN A 319 -15.93 -0.08 12.83
CA ASN A 319 -16.22 0.49 14.14
C ASN A 319 -17.61 0.12 14.67
N GLU A 320 -18.55 -0.25 13.78
CA GLU A 320 -19.89 -0.72 14.14
C GLU A 320 -19.86 -2.19 14.57
N GLY A 321 -18.80 -2.92 14.20
CA GLY A 321 -18.61 -4.35 14.48
C GLY A 321 -19.02 -5.23 13.31
N ASN A 322 -19.30 -4.67 12.12
CA ASN A 322 -19.51 -5.49 10.95
C ASN A 322 -18.20 -6.17 10.54
N VAL A 323 -18.30 -7.45 10.20
CA VAL A 323 -17.18 -8.31 9.82
C VAL A 323 -17.22 -8.53 8.32
N TYR A 324 -16.16 -8.13 7.66
CA TYR A 324 -15.98 -8.27 6.21
C TYR A 324 -15.05 -9.44 5.93
N VAL A 325 -15.51 -10.39 5.14
CA VAL A 325 -14.76 -11.60 4.82
C VAL A 325 -14.67 -11.76 3.30
N VAL A 326 -13.46 -11.77 2.78
CA VAL A 326 -13.23 -12.11 1.37
C VAL A 326 -13.42 -13.60 1.18
N GLU A 327 -14.44 -14.00 0.43
CA GLU A 327 -14.63 -15.36 -0.03
C GLU A 327 -14.06 -15.52 -1.45
N SER A 328 -12.80 -16.01 -1.52
CA SER A 328 -12.03 -15.98 -2.75
C SER A 328 -12.39 -17.07 -3.76
N TYR A 329 -13.21 -18.05 -3.40
CA TYR A 329 -13.65 -19.11 -4.33
C TYR A 329 -14.85 -18.66 -5.17
N TYR A 330 -15.75 -17.88 -4.57
CA TYR A 330 -16.94 -17.34 -5.25
C TYR A 330 -16.80 -15.86 -5.63
N ASP A 331 -15.63 -15.28 -5.41
CA ASP A 331 -15.32 -13.88 -5.75
C ASP A 331 -16.30 -12.88 -5.09
N HIS A 332 -16.58 -13.07 -3.79
CA HIS A 332 -17.44 -12.18 -3.01
C HIS A 332 -16.71 -11.56 -1.82
N LEU A 333 -17.13 -10.38 -1.45
CA LEU A 333 -16.94 -9.84 -0.12
C LEU A 333 -18.23 -10.08 0.67
N LEU A 334 -18.16 -10.94 1.69
CA LEU A 334 -19.29 -11.24 2.57
C LEU A 334 -19.28 -10.29 3.75
N VAL A 335 -20.44 -9.74 4.10
CA VAL A 335 -20.61 -8.87 5.27
C VAL A 335 -21.48 -9.59 6.29
N PHE A 336 -20.98 -9.65 7.52
CA PHE A 336 -21.67 -10.23 8.69
C PHE A 336 -21.78 -9.15 9.77
N ASN A 337 -22.75 -9.28 10.66
CA ASN A 337 -22.76 -8.50 11.89
C ASN A 337 -21.78 -9.07 12.93
N HIS A 338 -21.64 -8.39 14.07
CA HIS A 338 -20.76 -8.84 15.16
C HIS A 338 -21.09 -10.25 15.67
N ASP A 339 -22.36 -10.65 15.67
CA ASP A 339 -22.78 -11.96 16.15
C ASP A 339 -22.56 -13.08 15.13
N GLY A 340 -22.13 -12.73 13.92
CA GLY A 340 -21.84 -13.66 12.82
C GLY A 340 -23.03 -13.97 11.93
N GLU A 341 -24.12 -13.20 12.02
CA GLU A 341 -25.23 -13.31 11.10
C GLU A 341 -24.89 -12.65 9.76
N PHE A 342 -25.15 -13.36 8.68
CA PHE A 342 -24.90 -12.88 7.33
C PHE A 342 -25.84 -11.74 6.96
N LEU A 343 -25.28 -10.62 6.51
CA LEU A 343 -26.03 -9.44 6.13
C LEU A 343 -26.20 -9.37 4.60
N MET A 344 -25.09 -9.43 3.86
CA MET A 344 -25.15 -9.28 2.40
C MET A 344 -23.82 -9.67 1.73
N PRO A 345 -23.86 -10.00 0.42
CA PRO A 345 -22.67 -10.11 -0.40
C PRO A 345 -22.40 -8.78 -1.12
N ILE A 346 -21.13 -8.48 -1.40
CA ILE A 346 -20.70 -7.43 -2.31
C ILE A 346 -19.87 -8.09 -3.40
N GLY A 347 -20.10 -7.71 -4.67
CA GLY A 347 -19.35 -8.19 -5.80
C GLY A 347 -19.90 -9.47 -6.44
N GLY A 348 -19.02 -10.23 -7.04
CA GLY A 348 -19.22 -11.43 -7.83
C GLY A 348 -18.11 -11.59 -8.84
N THR A 349 -18.07 -12.71 -9.58
CA THR A 349 -16.99 -12.99 -10.53
C THR A 349 -17.01 -12.02 -11.70
N GLY A 350 -15.89 -11.35 -11.99
CA GLY A 350 -15.76 -10.50 -13.17
C GLY A 350 -14.68 -9.44 -13.08
N ARG A 351 -14.57 -8.65 -14.17
CA ARG A 351 -13.62 -7.53 -14.30
C ARG A 351 -14.28 -6.16 -14.20
N GLN A 352 -15.61 -6.12 -14.25
CA GLN A 352 -16.37 -4.88 -14.17
C GLN A 352 -16.16 -4.24 -12.77
N ALA A 353 -16.43 -2.96 -12.69
CA ALA A 353 -16.45 -2.25 -11.43
C ALA A 353 -17.37 -2.94 -10.43
N GLY A 354 -16.88 -3.14 -9.21
CA GLY A 354 -17.61 -3.81 -8.15
C GLY A 354 -17.59 -5.34 -8.18
N ASN A 355 -17.05 -5.97 -9.23
CA ASN A 355 -16.82 -7.42 -9.31
C ASN A 355 -15.34 -7.73 -9.01
N PHE A 356 -15.04 -8.99 -8.70
CA PHE A 356 -13.72 -9.47 -8.34
C PHE A 356 -13.28 -10.67 -9.17
N TYR A 357 -11.96 -10.92 -9.16
CA TYR A 357 -11.41 -12.16 -9.65
C TYR A 357 -10.30 -12.65 -8.72
N LEU A 358 -10.58 -13.71 -7.96
CA LEU A 358 -9.76 -14.26 -6.88
C LEU A 358 -9.29 -13.17 -5.90
N PRO A 359 -10.20 -12.44 -5.25
CA PRO A 359 -9.85 -11.43 -4.28
C PRO A 359 -9.09 -12.03 -3.09
N SER A 360 -8.26 -11.24 -2.42
CA SER A 360 -7.39 -11.70 -1.34
C SER A 360 -7.63 -10.97 -0.02
N GLY A 361 -7.02 -9.80 0.19
CA GLY A 361 -7.13 -9.02 1.42
C GLY A 361 -8.29 -8.03 1.39
N VAL A 362 -8.74 -7.64 2.58
CA VAL A 362 -9.68 -6.53 2.80
C VAL A 362 -9.18 -5.70 3.98
N TRP A 363 -9.35 -4.38 3.92
CA TRP A 363 -9.09 -3.46 5.02
C TRP A 363 -10.01 -2.26 4.96
N ILE A 364 -10.11 -1.53 6.07
CA ILE A 364 -11.00 -0.39 6.21
C ILE A 364 -10.19 0.78 6.72
N ASP A 365 -10.43 1.98 6.20
CA ASP A 365 -9.81 3.19 6.69
C ASP A 365 -10.70 3.97 7.68
N ALA A 366 -10.13 5.03 8.24
CA ALA A 366 -10.83 5.90 9.20
C ALA A 366 -12.06 6.63 8.63
N ARG A 367 -12.27 6.60 7.30
CA ARG A 367 -13.41 7.18 6.60
C ARG A 367 -14.49 6.14 6.25
N SER A 368 -14.41 4.94 6.83
CA SER A 368 -15.29 3.81 6.53
C SER A 368 -15.28 3.42 5.05
N ARG A 369 -14.13 3.59 4.37
CA ARG A 369 -13.92 3.04 3.04
C ARG A 369 -13.38 1.63 3.17
N VAL A 370 -14.02 0.71 2.47
CA VAL A 370 -13.64 -0.71 2.41
C VAL A 370 -12.83 -0.93 1.14
N PHE A 371 -11.63 -1.44 1.30
CA PHE A 371 -10.68 -1.73 0.24
C PHE A 371 -10.57 -3.24 0.07
N VAL A 372 -10.63 -3.74 -1.15
CA VAL A 372 -10.50 -5.17 -1.47
C VAL A 372 -9.37 -5.36 -2.48
N ALA A 373 -8.36 -6.13 -2.12
CA ALA A 373 -7.29 -6.53 -3.04
C ALA A 373 -7.85 -7.52 -4.07
N ASP A 374 -8.19 -7.02 -5.25
CA ASP A 374 -8.72 -7.78 -6.38
C ASP A 374 -7.57 -8.35 -7.21
N MET A 375 -7.01 -9.46 -6.69
CA MET A 375 -5.68 -9.96 -7.00
C MET A 375 -5.46 -10.22 -8.50
N PHE A 376 -6.38 -10.92 -9.17
CA PHE A 376 -6.19 -11.28 -10.57
C PHE A 376 -6.68 -10.19 -11.55
N ASN A 377 -7.40 -9.19 -11.08
CA ASN A 377 -7.67 -7.98 -11.84
C ASN A 377 -6.57 -6.92 -11.71
N GLY A 378 -5.56 -7.14 -10.83
CA GLY A 378 -4.42 -6.25 -10.65
C GLY A 378 -4.80 -4.88 -10.11
N ARG A 379 -5.78 -4.83 -9.23
CA ARG A 379 -6.31 -3.58 -8.65
C ARG A 379 -6.71 -3.75 -7.19
N VAL A 380 -6.94 -2.64 -6.52
CA VAL A 380 -7.67 -2.58 -5.25
C VAL A 380 -9.00 -1.89 -5.51
N SER A 381 -10.11 -2.57 -5.30
CA SER A 381 -11.46 -2.01 -5.43
C SER A 381 -11.89 -1.32 -4.14
N LEU A 382 -12.54 -0.17 -4.24
CA LEU A 382 -12.97 0.64 -3.13
C LEU A 382 -14.50 0.71 -3.06
N PHE A 383 -15.01 0.61 -1.83
CA PHE A 383 -16.43 0.76 -1.51
C PHE A 383 -16.55 1.75 -0.37
N GLN A 384 -17.55 2.62 -0.44
CA GLN A 384 -17.90 3.53 0.64
C GLN A 384 -19.09 2.97 1.38
N PHE A 385 -18.96 2.77 2.69
CA PHE A 385 -20.09 2.51 3.56
C PHE A 385 -20.91 3.78 3.75
N LEU A 386 -22.20 3.71 3.51
CA LEU A 386 -23.11 4.85 3.53
C LEU A 386 -23.78 5.08 4.89
N GLY A 387 -23.51 4.21 5.86
CA GLY A 387 -24.18 4.18 7.14
C GLY A 387 -25.47 3.37 7.09
N GLY A 388 -25.94 2.97 8.24
CA GLY A 388 -27.24 2.37 8.45
C GLY A 388 -27.92 3.10 9.58
N GLU A 389 -28.75 4.11 9.31
CA GLU A 389 -29.77 4.45 10.27
C GLU A 389 -30.74 3.25 10.30
N ALA A 390 -30.72 2.50 11.41
CA ALA A 390 -31.76 1.58 11.73
C ALA A 390 -33.01 2.44 12.05
N GLU A 391 -34.03 2.39 11.18
CA GLU A 391 -35.37 2.81 11.57
C GLU A 391 -35.89 1.92 12.70
#